data_0170dc5d0a4111e3192e401e3b6dc49c
#
_entry.id   0170dc5d0a4111e3192e401e3b6dc49c
#
_cell.length_a   1.000
_cell.length_b   1.000
_cell.length_c   1.000
_cell.angle_alpha   90.00
_cell.angle_beta   90.00
_cell.angle_gamma   90.00
#
_symmetry.space_group_name_H-M   'P 1'
#
loop_
_entity.id
_entity.type
_entity.pdbx_description
1 polymer ?
#
loop_
_entity_poly.entity_id
_entity_poly.type
_entity_poly.pdbx_seq_one_letter_code
_entity_poly.pdbx_strand_id
1 'polypeptide(L)'
;YFYFEKVKRFGDVPWYDQPLKSDNPDLYKARDSREFVMSKILEDIDYAIAKLPQEQNVYSVTQWTALALKSRICLFEGTFRKYHGIAGHEEYLDECIKAAERFIDESPYLIYKGSSTPYRDLFSSNNAISTEVILARDYEIGLNIIHNANNYTLSNTYGMPGLNKKIVDS
;
A
#
# COMPACT_ATOMS: atom_id res chain seq x y z
N TYR A 1 -5.90 3.94 -2.33
CA TYR A 1 -5.22 3.51 -1.10
C TYR A 1 -5.92 4.00 0.16
N PHE A 2 -6.25 5.29 0.27
CA PHE A 2 -6.89 5.88 1.45
C PHE A 2 -8.15 5.12 1.89
N TYR A 3 -9.09 4.86 0.98
CA TYR A 3 -10.32 4.12 1.29
C TYR A 3 -10.04 2.67 1.68
N PHE A 4 -9.06 2.02 1.09
CA PHE A 4 -8.65 0.68 1.51
C PHE A 4 -8.22 0.65 2.99
N GLU A 5 -7.41 1.61 3.43
CA GLU A 5 -7.03 1.73 4.85
C GLU A 5 -8.23 2.02 5.76
N LYS A 6 -9.21 2.79 5.27
CA LYS A 6 -10.44 3.05 6.03
C LYS A 6 -11.32 1.80 6.15
N VAL A 7 -11.52 1.07 5.04
CA VAL A 7 -12.32 -0.17 5.05
C VAL A 7 -11.68 -1.24 5.95
N LYS A 8 -10.36 -1.37 5.95
CA LYS A 8 -9.68 -2.31 6.87
C LYS A 8 -9.98 -2.03 8.34
N ARG A 9 -10.06 -0.77 8.72
CA ARG A 9 -10.24 -0.36 10.12
C ARG A 9 -11.69 -0.27 10.56
N PHE A 10 -12.58 0.19 9.68
CA PHE A 10 -13.93 0.60 10.06
C PHE A 10 -15.03 -0.20 9.35
N GLY A 11 -14.69 -1.07 8.40
CA GLY A 11 -15.68 -1.76 7.58
C GLY A 11 -16.38 -0.78 6.65
N ASP A 12 -17.69 -0.62 6.84
CA ASP A 12 -18.49 0.33 6.09
C ASP A 12 -18.04 1.78 6.36
N VAL A 13 -17.85 2.56 5.30
CA VAL A 13 -17.43 3.96 5.37
C VAL A 13 -18.11 4.77 4.27
N PRO A 14 -18.38 6.07 4.46
CA PRO A 14 -18.95 6.89 3.39
C PRO A 14 -17.91 7.10 2.28
N TRP A 15 -18.29 6.81 1.04
CA TRP A 15 -17.51 7.06 -0.15
C TRP A 15 -17.80 8.45 -0.70
N TYR A 16 -16.76 9.21 -0.99
CA TYR A 16 -16.84 10.50 -1.65
C TYR A 16 -15.90 10.53 -2.83
N ASP A 17 -16.40 10.85 -4.01
CA ASP A 17 -15.67 11.02 -5.26
C ASP A 17 -15.40 12.49 -5.59
N GLN A 18 -15.90 13.40 -4.76
CA GLN A 18 -15.75 14.84 -4.92
C GLN A 18 -15.32 15.51 -3.61
N PRO A 19 -14.57 16.60 -3.67
CA PRO A 19 -14.25 17.42 -2.51
C PRO A 19 -15.52 18.00 -1.90
N LEU A 20 -15.72 17.81 -0.60
CA LEU A 20 -16.84 18.37 0.12
C LEU A 20 -16.46 19.71 0.74
N LYS A 21 -17.36 20.70 0.64
CA LYS A 21 -17.27 21.94 1.39
C LYS A 21 -17.82 21.72 2.82
N SER A 22 -17.46 22.61 3.74
CA SER A 22 -17.85 22.53 5.15
C SER A 22 -19.36 22.60 5.41
N ASP A 23 -20.11 23.12 4.47
CA ASP A 23 -21.58 23.26 4.51
C ASP A 23 -22.31 22.17 3.71
N ASN A 24 -21.60 21.23 3.11
CA ASN A 24 -22.21 20.19 2.31
C ASN A 24 -22.95 19.17 3.19
N PRO A 25 -24.26 18.93 2.97
CA PRO A 25 -25.05 17.97 3.75
C PRO A 25 -24.54 16.53 3.64
N ASP A 26 -23.83 16.17 2.56
CA ASP A 26 -23.25 14.85 2.37
C ASP A 26 -22.17 14.51 3.40
N LEU A 27 -21.65 15.49 4.15
CA LEU A 27 -20.77 15.24 5.29
C LEU A 27 -21.40 14.32 6.35
N TYR A 28 -22.72 14.29 6.41
CA TYR A 28 -23.51 13.53 7.39
C TYR A 28 -24.22 12.32 6.77
N LYS A 29 -23.88 11.94 5.51
CA LYS A 29 -24.50 10.77 4.90
C LYS A 29 -24.19 9.49 5.66
N ALA A 30 -25.07 8.50 5.54
CA ALA A 30 -24.84 7.16 6.08
C ALA A 30 -23.57 6.52 5.46
N ARG A 31 -23.02 5.51 6.15
CA ARG A 31 -21.92 4.72 5.63
C ARG A 31 -22.38 3.92 4.41
N ASP A 32 -21.57 3.91 3.38
CA ASP A 32 -21.72 3.00 2.25
C ASP A 32 -21.19 1.62 2.65
N SER A 33 -21.77 0.57 2.10
CA SER A 33 -21.35 -0.80 2.42
C SER A 33 -19.91 -1.07 2.00
N ARG A 34 -19.22 -1.94 2.74
CA ARG A 34 -17.90 -2.44 2.38
C ARG A 34 -17.84 -2.89 0.92
N GLU A 35 -18.87 -3.62 0.48
CA GLU A 35 -18.99 -4.12 -0.89
C GLU A 35 -18.90 -2.99 -1.93
N PHE A 36 -19.71 -1.94 -1.72
CA PHE A 36 -19.71 -0.79 -2.61
C PHE A 36 -18.37 -0.06 -2.60
N VAL A 37 -17.81 0.19 -1.42
CA VAL A 37 -16.51 0.90 -1.33
C VAL A 37 -15.40 0.08 -1.97
N MET A 38 -15.38 -1.23 -1.78
CA MET A 38 -14.38 -2.10 -2.41
C MET A 38 -14.50 -2.13 -3.93
N SER A 39 -15.73 -2.14 -4.49
CA SER A 39 -15.91 -2.04 -5.95
C SER A 39 -15.35 -0.73 -6.51
N LYS A 40 -15.56 0.38 -5.81
CA LYS A 40 -14.99 1.69 -6.19
C LYS A 40 -13.47 1.74 -6.11
N ILE A 41 -12.90 1.09 -5.09
CA ILE A 41 -11.44 0.95 -4.97
C ILE A 41 -10.86 0.18 -6.17
N LEU A 42 -11.52 -0.88 -6.63
CA LEU A 42 -11.07 -1.62 -7.80
C LEU A 42 -11.23 -0.82 -9.10
N GLU A 43 -12.34 -0.11 -9.30
CA GLU A 43 -12.52 0.81 -10.43
C GLU A 43 -11.37 1.84 -10.50
N ASP A 44 -11.07 2.48 -9.39
CA ASP A 44 -10.01 3.50 -9.32
C ASP A 44 -8.62 2.92 -9.61
N ILE A 45 -8.32 1.73 -9.07
CA ILE A 45 -7.00 1.14 -9.25
C ILE A 45 -6.81 0.61 -10.67
N ASP A 46 -7.86 0.08 -11.31
CA ASP A 46 -7.83 -0.34 -12.70
C ASP A 46 -7.67 0.86 -13.63
N TYR A 47 -8.33 1.96 -13.34
CA TYR A 47 -8.11 3.22 -14.04
C TYR A 47 -6.64 3.69 -13.90
N ALA A 48 -6.10 3.64 -12.69
CA ALA A 48 -4.70 3.99 -12.44
C ALA A 48 -3.73 3.09 -13.21
N ILE A 49 -3.95 1.77 -13.23
CA ILE A 49 -3.15 0.82 -14.02
C ILE A 49 -3.18 1.15 -15.51
N ALA A 50 -4.31 1.62 -16.02
CA ALA A 50 -4.47 1.96 -17.45
C ALA A 50 -3.85 3.31 -17.82
N LYS A 51 -3.67 4.23 -16.88
CA LYS A 51 -3.29 5.63 -17.14
C LYS A 51 -1.91 6.04 -16.65
N LEU A 52 -1.39 5.36 -15.63
CA LEU A 52 -0.07 5.68 -15.09
C LEU A 52 1.06 5.26 -16.05
N PRO A 53 2.21 5.96 -16.00
CA PRO A 53 3.36 5.63 -16.84
C PRO A 53 3.93 4.25 -16.50
N GLN A 54 4.44 3.57 -17.52
CA GLN A 54 5.15 2.28 -17.38
C GLN A 54 6.64 2.44 -17.07
N GLU A 55 7.18 3.63 -17.30
CA GLU A 55 8.59 3.89 -17.01
C GLU A 55 8.86 3.72 -15.52
N GLN A 56 9.92 2.96 -15.21
CA GLN A 56 10.32 2.70 -13.83
C GLN A 56 10.79 4.00 -13.16
N ASN A 57 10.17 4.32 -12.02
CA ASN A 57 10.60 5.43 -11.17
C ASN A 57 10.28 5.11 -9.71
N VAL A 58 11.32 4.92 -8.90
CA VAL A 58 11.17 4.52 -7.49
C VAL A 58 10.57 5.62 -6.61
N TYR A 59 10.62 6.88 -7.03
CA TYR A 59 10.08 8.01 -6.26
C TYR A 59 8.76 8.56 -6.80
N SER A 60 8.20 7.92 -7.81
CA SER A 60 6.91 8.30 -8.39
C SER A 60 5.98 7.11 -8.53
N VAL A 61 4.68 7.37 -8.44
CA VAL A 61 3.66 6.34 -8.64
C VAL A 61 3.60 5.97 -10.12
N THR A 62 3.77 4.69 -10.42
CA THR A 62 3.76 4.13 -11.77
C THR A 62 2.67 3.06 -11.91
N GLN A 63 2.46 2.57 -13.13
CA GLN A 63 1.58 1.42 -13.38
C GLN A 63 1.94 0.22 -12.50
N TRP A 64 3.22 -0.01 -12.30
CA TRP A 64 3.75 -1.11 -11.48
C TRP A 64 3.39 -0.95 -10.00
N THR A 65 3.46 0.29 -9.50
CA THR A 65 2.98 0.62 -8.16
C THR A 65 1.49 0.28 -7.98
N ALA A 66 0.67 0.63 -8.98
CA ALA A 66 -0.75 0.33 -8.96
C ALA A 66 -1.05 -1.18 -9.04
N LEU A 67 -0.33 -1.94 -9.88
CA LEU A 67 -0.46 -3.40 -9.97
C LEU A 67 -0.08 -4.09 -8.65
N ALA A 68 1.05 -3.71 -8.06
CA ALA A 68 1.47 -4.26 -6.76
C ALA A 68 0.45 -3.93 -5.65
N LEU A 69 -0.12 -2.72 -5.68
CA LEU A 69 -1.17 -2.32 -4.75
C LEU A 69 -2.47 -3.10 -4.99
N LYS A 70 -2.87 -3.33 -6.25
CA LYS A 70 -4.05 -4.14 -6.59
C LYS A 70 -3.91 -5.56 -6.04
N SER A 71 -2.77 -6.22 -6.29
CA SER A 71 -2.49 -7.56 -5.76
C SER A 71 -2.65 -7.59 -4.23
N ARG A 72 -2.06 -6.62 -3.53
CA ARG A 72 -2.15 -6.52 -2.06
C ARG A 72 -3.57 -6.30 -1.55
N ILE A 73 -4.33 -5.40 -2.19
CA ILE A 73 -5.72 -5.12 -1.83
C ILE A 73 -6.60 -6.35 -2.03
N CYS A 74 -6.46 -6.99 -3.18
CA CYS A 74 -7.26 -8.17 -3.54
C CYS A 74 -6.91 -9.38 -2.66
N LEU A 75 -5.64 -9.59 -2.32
CA LEU A 75 -5.23 -10.62 -1.37
C LEU A 75 -5.86 -10.40 0.00
N PHE A 76 -5.80 -9.17 0.51
CA PHE A 76 -6.39 -8.85 1.81
C PHE A 76 -7.89 -9.07 1.80
N GLU A 77 -8.62 -8.53 0.82
CA GLU A 77 -10.07 -8.63 0.75
C GLU A 77 -10.52 -10.08 0.54
N GLY A 78 -9.89 -10.81 -0.36
CA GLY A 78 -10.20 -12.22 -0.62
C GLY A 78 -9.98 -13.10 0.62
N THR A 79 -8.86 -12.93 1.32
CA THR A 79 -8.59 -13.68 2.56
C THR A 79 -9.52 -13.25 3.69
N PHE A 80 -9.79 -11.97 3.84
CA PHE A 80 -10.75 -11.45 4.81
C PHE A 80 -12.13 -12.07 4.61
N ARG A 81 -12.66 -12.04 3.39
CA ARG A 81 -13.96 -12.65 3.05
C ARG A 81 -13.99 -14.14 3.34
N LYS A 82 -12.94 -14.85 2.93
CA LYS A 82 -12.84 -16.31 3.15
C LYS A 82 -12.91 -16.66 4.64
N TYR A 83 -12.13 -15.97 5.48
CA TYR A 83 -12.08 -16.26 6.91
C TYR A 83 -13.32 -15.81 7.69
N HIS A 84 -14.07 -14.85 7.14
CA HIS A 84 -15.32 -14.36 7.77
C HIS A 84 -16.59 -14.94 7.12
N GLY A 85 -16.46 -15.90 6.20
CA GLY A 85 -17.62 -16.53 5.55
C GLY A 85 -18.42 -15.57 4.66
N ILE A 86 -17.78 -14.53 4.12
CA ILE A 86 -18.41 -13.55 3.22
C ILE A 86 -18.23 -14.05 1.78
N ALA A 87 -19.28 -13.97 0.98
CA ALA A 87 -19.27 -14.39 -0.43
C ALA A 87 -18.31 -13.54 -1.29
N GLY A 88 -17.92 -14.07 -2.47
CA GLY A 88 -17.09 -13.37 -3.45
C GLY A 88 -15.60 -13.35 -3.11
N HIS A 89 -15.10 -14.23 -2.24
CA HIS A 89 -13.69 -14.28 -1.89
C HIS A 89 -12.82 -14.79 -3.04
N GLU A 90 -13.32 -15.73 -3.86
CA GLU A 90 -12.59 -16.29 -4.98
C GLU A 90 -12.29 -15.25 -6.05
N GLU A 91 -13.28 -14.41 -6.38
CA GLU A 91 -13.12 -13.32 -7.35
C GLU A 91 -11.98 -12.36 -6.99
N TYR A 92 -11.88 -11.99 -5.71
CA TYR A 92 -10.76 -11.15 -5.25
C TYR A 92 -9.42 -11.88 -5.29
N LEU A 93 -9.38 -13.16 -4.96
CA LEU A 93 -8.16 -13.97 -5.06
C LEU A 93 -7.71 -14.15 -6.51
N ASP A 94 -8.64 -14.34 -7.44
CA ASP A 94 -8.34 -14.41 -8.87
C ASP A 94 -7.79 -13.06 -9.40
N GLU A 95 -8.36 -11.94 -8.99
CA GLU A 95 -7.83 -10.62 -9.35
C GLU A 95 -6.44 -10.37 -8.73
N CYS A 96 -6.19 -10.90 -7.53
CA CYS A 96 -4.85 -10.86 -6.93
C CYS A 96 -3.84 -11.64 -7.79
N ILE A 97 -4.19 -12.86 -8.21
CA ILE A 97 -3.32 -13.71 -9.04
C ILE A 97 -3.02 -13.01 -10.37
N LYS A 98 -4.04 -12.54 -11.08
CA LYS A 98 -3.89 -11.82 -12.36
C LYS A 98 -2.96 -10.60 -12.23
N ALA A 99 -3.15 -9.81 -11.18
CA ALA A 99 -2.33 -8.62 -10.95
C ALA A 99 -0.87 -8.99 -10.62
N ALA A 100 -0.66 -10.06 -9.83
CA ALA A 100 0.66 -10.53 -9.47
C ALA A 100 1.40 -11.16 -10.66
N GLU A 101 0.73 -12.02 -11.45
CA GLU A 101 1.29 -12.63 -12.66
C GLU A 101 1.70 -11.54 -13.66
N ARG A 102 0.81 -10.61 -13.95
CA ARG A 102 1.12 -9.50 -14.85
C ARG A 102 2.31 -8.67 -14.33
N PHE A 103 2.40 -8.42 -13.03
CA PHE A 103 3.53 -7.71 -12.45
C PHE A 103 4.83 -8.49 -12.63
N ILE A 104 4.82 -9.80 -12.37
CA ILE A 104 6.01 -10.67 -12.49
C ILE A 104 6.49 -10.77 -13.94
N ASP A 105 5.56 -10.90 -14.87
CA ASP A 105 5.88 -11.17 -16.29
C ASP A 105 6.26 -9.90 -17.07
N GLU A 106 5.65 -8.76 -16.75
CA GLU A 106 5.78 -7.55 -17.56
C GLU A 106 6.64 -6.45 -16.90
N SER A 107 6.84 -6.49 -15.57
CA SER A 107 7.54 -5.40 -14.88
C SER A 107 9.06 -5.48 -15.02
N PRO A 108 9.77 -4.35 -14.92
CA PRO A 108 11.22 -4.32 -14.95
C PRO A 108 11.87 -4.71 -13.62
N TYR A 109 11.08 -5.04 -12.59
CA TYR A 109 11.60 -5.32 -11.25
C TYR A 109 12.09 -6.76 -11.10
N LEU A 110 13.18 -6.91 -10.38
CA LEU A 110 13.81 -8.20 -10.08
C LEU A 110 14.20 -8.24 -8.61
N ILE A 111 14.33 -9.44 -8.05
CA ILE A 111 14.90 -9.61 -6.71
C ILE A 111 16.37 -9.19 -6.75
N TYR A 112 16.75 -8.24 -5.90
CA TYR A 112 18.13 -7.75 -5.82
C TYR A 112 19.06 -8.81 -5.24
N LYS A 113 20.14 -9.10 -5.96
CA LYS A 113 21.16 -10.10 -5.62
C LYS A 113 22.59 -9.55 -5.76
N GLY A 114 22.74 -8.24 -5.79
CA GLY A 114 24.00 -7.57 -6.17
C GLY A 114 25.10 -7.54 -5.10
N SER A 115 24.91 -8.12 -3.91
CA SER A 115 25.89 -8.14 -2.83
C SER A 115 25.92 -9.46 -2.08
N SER A 116 26.84 -9.60 -1.12
CA SER A 116 26.87 -10.73 -0.18
C SER A 116 25.78 -10.66 0.88
N THR A 117 25.16 -9.48 1.08
CA THR A 117 24.09 -9.23 2.05
C THR A 117 22.93 -8.47 1.41
N PRO A 118 22.29 -8.98 0.34
CA PRO A 118 21.35 -8.22 -0.47
C PRO A 118 20.11 -7.75 0.31
N TYR A 119 19.59 -8.58 1.21
CA TYR A 119 18.45 -8.21 2.05
C TYR A 119 18.78 -7.04 2.99
N ARG A 120 19.97 -7.07 3.60
CA ARG A 120 20.44 -5.96 4.45
C ARG A 120 20.56 -4.67 3.65
N ASP A 121 21.13 -4.75 2.46
CA ASP A 121 21.35 -3.58 1.61
C ASP A 121 20.06 -2.91 1.21
N LEU A 122 19.01 -3.66 0.90
CA LEU A 122 17.67 -3.12 0.60
C LEU A 122 17.14 -2.19 1.70
N PHE A 123 17.43 -2.49 2.96
CA PHE A 123 16.89 -1.77 4.12
C PHE A 123 17.90 -0.82 4.80
N SER A 124 19.16 -0.87 4.44
CA SER A 124 20.21 -0.03 5.04
C SER A 124 20.88 0.96 4.08
N SER A 125 20.56 0.89 2.78
CA SER A 125 21.08 1.82 1.78
C SER A 125 20.47 3.23 1.94
N ASN A 126 21.29 4.25 1.71
CA ASN A 126 20.84 5.63 1.72
C ASN A 126 19.88 5.96 0.55
N ASN A 127 20.01 5.25 -0.56
CA ASN A 127 19.15 5.38 -1.73
C ASN A 127 18.36 4.10 -1.96
N ALA A 128 17.14 4.22 -2.45
CA ALA A 128 16.32 3.07 -2.80
C ALA A 128 16.97 2.27 -3.95
N ILE A 129 17.09 0.95 -3.78
CA ILE A 129 17.62 0.05 -4.81
C ILE A 129 16.53 -0.22 -5.83
N SER A 130 16.56 0.52 -6.94
CA SER A 130 15.51 0.52 -7.96
C SER A 130 15.28 -0.83 -8.63
N THR A 131 16.24 -1.75 -8.55
CA THR A 131 16.07 -3.12 -9.08
C THR A 131 14.89 -3.86 -8.42
N GLU A 132 14.63 -3.64 -7.13
CA GLU A 132 13.58 -4.35 -6.38
C GLU A 132 12.57 -3.40 -5.75
N VAL A 133 12.97 -2.18 -5.35
CA VAL A 133 12.08 -1.24 -4.68
C VAL A 133 11.13 -0.60 -5.67
N ILE A 134 9.84 -0.86 -5.51
CA ILE A 134 8.78 -0.38 -6.42
C ILE A 134 8.46 1.10 -6.18
N LEU A 135 8.35 1.50 -4.91
CA LEU A 135 8.06 2.86 -4.50
C LEU A 135 8.74 3.17 -3.17
N ALA A 136 9.46 4.26 -3.11
CA ALA A 136 10.06 4.79 -1.90
C ALA A 136 9.72 6.27 -1.72
N ARG A 137 9.76 6.72 -0.48
CA ARG A 137 9.75 8.14 -0.18
C ARG A 137 11.18 8.60 0.05
N ASP A 138 11.58 9.64 -0.68
CA ASP A 138 12.86 10.28 -0.46
C ASP A 138 12.77 11.25 0.72
N TYR A 139 13.74 11.14 1.64
CA TYR A 139 13.88 12.02 2.80
C TYR A 139 15.14 12.85 2.64
N GLU A 140 14.98 14.15 2.57
CA GLU A 140 16.06 15.11 2.32
C GLU A 140 16.05 16.21 3.38
N ILE A 141 17.08 16.22 4.21
CA ILE A 141 17.20 17.19 5.33
C ILE A 141 17.27 18.61 4.81
N GLY A 142 17.98 18.84 3.70
CA GLY A 142 18.10 20.17 3.09
C GLY A 142 16.79 20.78 2.63
N LEU A 143 15.81 19.93 2.30
CA LEU A 143 14.44 20.32 1.93
C LEU A 143 13.45 20.28 3.11
N ASN A 144 13.94 20.01 4.31
CA ASN A 144 13.11 19.79 5.51
C ASN A 144 12.08 18.67 5.34
N ILE A 145 12.37 17.67 4.50
CA ILE A 145 11.57 16.45 4.33
C ILE A 145 12.17 15.37 5.21
N ILE A 146 11.69 15.27 6.44
CA ILE A 146 12.22 14.38 7.47
C ILE A 146 11.19 13.36 7.91
N HIS A 147 11.65 12.25 8.50
CA HIS A 147 10.79 11.26 9.16
C HIS A 147 10.91 11.36 10.69
N ASN A 148 9.91 10.86 11.39
CA ASN A 148 9.83 10.91 12.85
C ASN A 148 10.32 9.63 13.55
N ALA A 149 10.99 8.71 12.86
CA ALA A 149 11.40 7.43 13.45
C ALA A 149 12.22 7.59 14.72
N ASN A 150 13.19 8.51 14.74
CA ASN A 150 14.02 8.78 15.92
C ASN A 150 13.22 9.33 17.10
N ASN A 151 12.22 10.19 16.84
CA ASN A 151 11.36 10.70 17.90
C ASN A 151 10.56 9.58 18.57
N TYR A 152 10.01 8.64 17.80
CA TYR A 152 9.26 7.51 18.33
C TYR A 152 10.12 6.54 19.14
N THR A 153 11.39 6.36 18.78
CA THR A 153 12.29 5.40 19.43
C THR A 153 13.08 5.99 20.58
N LEU A 154 13.40 7.28 20.55
CA LEU A 154 14.30 7.95 21.52
C LEU A 154 13.58 8.86 22.50
N SER A 155 12.36 9.31 22.20
CA SER A 155 11.63 10.23 23.07
C SER A 155 10.72 9.51 24.05
N ASN A 156 10.85 9.82 25.34
CA ASN A 156 9.98 9.29 26.38
C ASN A 156 8.49 9.65 26.18
N THR A 157 8.20 10.68 25.37
CA THR A 157 6.84 11.15 25.09
C THR A 157 6.08 10.19 24.15
N TYR A 158 6.78 9.40 23.32
CA TYR A 158 6.19 8.58 22.26
C TYR A 158 6.21 7.07 22.52
N GLY A 159 6.39 6.66 23.77
CA GLY A 159 6.21 5.26 24.18
C GLY A 159 7.41 4.33 23.93
N MET A 160 8.49 4.82 23.33
CA MET A 160 9.77 4.11 23.14
C MET A 160 9.59 2.63 22.74
N PRO A 161 9.00 2.33 21.55
CA PRO A 161 8.80 0.96 21.11
C PRO A 161 10.15 0.22 21.04
N GLY A 162 10.24 -0.91 21.71
CA GLY A 162 11.43 -1.76 21.71
C GLY A 162 11.29 -2.95 20.76
N LEU A 163 12.40 -3.60 20.49
CA LEU A 163 12.42 -4.88 19.80
C LEU A 163 11.83 -5.97 20.73
N ASN A 164 11.08 -6.89 20.14
CA ASN A 164 10.60 -8.03 20.92
C ASN A 164 11.75 -9.03 21.20
N LYS A 165 11.59 -9.84 22.23
CA LYS A 165 12.63 -10.80 22.68
C LYS A 165 13.07 -11.74 21.54
N LYS A 166 12.15 -12.18 20.69
CA LYS A 166 12.47 -13.10 19.58
C LYS A 166 13.47 -12.50 18.58
N ILE A 167 13.41 -11.18 18.35
CA ILE A 167 14.36 -10.48 17.46
C ILE A 167 15.72 -10.31 18.14
N VAL A 168 15.72 -10.13 19.46
CA VAL A 168 16.98 -9.94 20.23
C VAL A 168 17.73 -11.25 20.38
N ASP A 169 17.01 -12.37 20.50
CA ASP A 169 17.58 -13.71 20.73
C ASP A 169 17.96 -14.44 19.40
N SER A 170 17.68 -13.85 18.21
CA SER A 170 18.00 -14.39 16.88
C SER A 170 19.35 -13.89 16.37
#